data_70ed50a08c17af3bdad1a293c5ac3278
#
_entry.id   70ed50a08c17af3bdad1a293c5ac3278
#
_cell.length_a   1.000
_cell.length_b   1.000
_cell.length_c   1.000
_cell.angle_alpha   90.00
_cell.angle_beta   90.00
_cell.angle_gamma   90.00
#
_symmetry.space_group_name_H-M   'P 1'
#
loop_
_entity.id
_entity.type
_entity.pdbx_description
1 polymer ?
#
loop_
_entity_poly.entity_id
_entity_poly.type
_entity_poly.pdbx_seq_one_letter_code
_entity_poly.pdbx_strand_id
1 'polypeptide(L)'
;STEQWTNSTVTAAIKDNGDAHSGVARTEYSLDGGSWTAYSGVLSIADHGRHTVSARAIDNVGRISGTASKTALVDKVAPVISKVEQQPDSGHTEMTLAVTAADADSGVKGYAVTTEEKAPALDKFQDSAPKADHNGVYYIWAADKAGNISAAEKVNVTALDIVPPVVVKVETQRTWDATENWAKVTAKDDNSGVVAIGWERAEKDMGSRHAPNPITWVDSTAEAAFIFTGNGSYNAYALDLAGNVSEPYPFIIDHIDRHSPVIDSVEWDKGWSQSKTITVKAHDTESGLGQYAVTRTADRPAEWQDSNVFSDITENGTYYLWAKDNVQRVSADADDGGEGTPDPGPKEIVIDTIDRSRPVMDDILHSAVDNAPAGMFGYPHFNEVDRPELLAHDLADEGWTDSGIKAIYYQFAADEDSLEADWLTYDELDKPAMREEYFGNIYAKAEDNAGNVSDAIFAGFMFEQIEPVAEKTLTPDHWTNGTV
;
A
#
# COMPACT_ATOMS: atom_id res chain seq x y z
N SER A 1 -80.56 -6.50 7.78
CA SER A 1 -80.57 -5.93 6.44
C SER A 1 -79.22 -5.95 5.83
N THR A 2 -78.98 -6.80 4.91
CA THR A 2 -77.72 -6.81 4.18
C THR A 2 -77.99 -6.43 2.74
N GLU A 3 -77.72 -5.19 2.40
CA GLU A 3 -77.53 -4.77 1.02
C GLU A 3 -76.09 -5.23 0.53
N GLN A 4 -75.61 -6.32 1.10
CA GLN A 4 -74.31 -6.91 0.72
C GLN A 4 -74.58 -8.23 0.02
N TRP A 5 -73.84 -8.42 -1.04
CA TRP A 5 -73.78 -9.69 -1.78
C TRP A 5 -73.16 -10.79 -0.93
N THR A 6 -73.67 -12.00 -1.07
CA THR A 6 -73.12 -13.22 -0.44
C THR A 6 -73.29 -14.38 -1.39
N ASN A 7 -72.30 -15.31 -1.36
CA ASN A 7 -72.37 -16.58 -2.07
C ASN A 7 -73.15 -17.67 -1.29
N SER A 8 -73.58 -17.35 -0.12
CA SER A 8 -74.35 -18.23 0.76
C SER A 8 -75.86 -18.05 0.61
N THR A 9 -76.57 -19.03 1.01
CA THR A 9 -78.05 -18.94 1.10
C THR A 9 -78.47 -17.85 2.10
N VAL A 10 -79.29 -16.93 1.66
CA VAL A 10 -79.90 -15.91 2.55
C VAL A 10 -81.19 -16.42 3.14
N THR A 11 -81.36 -16.28 4.45
CA THR A 11 -82.58 -16.64 5.12
C THR A 11 -83.33 -15.36 5.48
N ALA A 12 -84.66 -15.40 5.21
CA ALA A 12 -85.51 -14.31 5.57
C ALA A 12 -86.63 -14.82 6.56
N ALA A 13 -86.65 -14.18 7.71
CA ALA A 13 -87.72 -14.40 8.68
C ALA A 13 -88.70 -13.20 8.68
N ILE A 14 -89.98 -13.47 8.55
CA ILE A 14 -91.01 -12.47 8.55
C ILE A 14 -91.72 -12.49 9.92
N LYS A 15 -91.77 -11.32 10.55
CA LYS A 15 -92.46 -11.13 11.83
C LYS A 15 -93.51 -10.03 11.68
N ASP A 16 -94.71 -10.31 12.08
CA ASP A 16 -95.70 -9.27 12.20
C ASP A 16 -95.53 -8.53 13.53
N ASN A 17 -96.05 -7.35 13.59
CA ASN A 17 -96.02 -6.52 14.80
C ASN A 17 -97.28 -6.58 15.60
N GLY A 18 -98.18 -7.55 15.24
CA GLY A 18 -99.51 -7.70 15.85
C GLY A 18 -100.55 -6.72 15.33
N ASP A 19 -101.78 -6.99 15.66
CA ASP A 19 -102.92 -6.06 15.51
C ASP A 19 -103.64 -6.04 16.84
N ALA A 20 -103.82 -4.83 17.41
CA ALA A 20 -104.36 -4.62 18.74
C ALA A 20 -105.85 -4.86 18.82
N HIS A 21 -106.55 -4.95 17.69
CA HIS A 21 -108.03 -5.05 17.65
C HIS A 21 -108.51 -6.43 17.25
N SER A 22 -108.24 -6.84 16.05
CA SER A 22 -108.73 -8.12 15.52
C SER A 22 -107.72 -9.25 15.58
N GLY A 23 -106.39 -8.93 15.85
CA GLY A 23 -105.29 -9.88 15.78
C GLY A 23 -104.95 -10.24 14.35
N VAL A 24 -103.71 -10.71 14.16
CA VAL A 24 -103.16 -11.17 12.84
C VAL A 24 -103.68 -12.59 12.56
N ALA A 25 -104.40 -12.80 11.44
CA ALA A 25 -104.82 -14.10 10.96
C ALA A 25 -103.71 -14.89 10.31
N ARG A 26 -102.92 -14.23 9.45
CA ARG A 26 -101.77 -14.81 8.75
C ARG A 26 -100.82 -13.76 8.19
N THR A 27 -99.57 -14.13 8.00
CA THR A 27 -98.60 -13.37 7.24
C THR A 27 -98.43 -14.02 5.87
N GLU A 28 -98.32 -13.22 4.81
CA GLU A 28 -98.03 -13.66 3.44
C GLU A 28 -96.76 -13.03 2.93
N TYR A 29 -96.08 -13.69 2.05
CA TYR A 29 -94.89 -13.18 1.32
C TYR A 29 -95.05 -13.34 -0.18
N SER A 30 -94.39 -12.52 -0.92
CA SER A 30 -94.17 -12.58 -2.35
C SER A 30 -92.63 -12.49 -2.59
N LEU A 31 -92.11 -13.42 -3.38
CA LEU A 31 -90.71 -13.40 -3.84
C LEU A 31 -90.67 -12.86 -5.27
N ASP A 32 -89.85 -11.83 -5.54
CA ASP A 32 -89.63 -11.18 -6.84
C ASP A 32 -90.97 -10.75 -7.55
N GLY A 33 -91.93 -10.31 -6.78
CA GLY A 33 -93.23 -9.88 -7.32
C GLY A 33 -94.17 -10.98 -7.74
N GLY A 34 -93.78 -12.23 -7.43
CA GLY A 34 -94.64 -13.40 -7.70
C GLY A 34 -95.88 -13.44 -6.84
N SER A 35 -96.67 -14.54 -6.91
CA SER A 35 -97.92 -14.72 -6.15
C SER A 35 -97.71 -14.65 -4.63
N TRP A 36 -98.66 -14.12 -3.90
CA TRP A 36 -98.68 -14.11 -2.42
C TRP A 36 -98.87 -15.54 -1.90
N THR A 37 -97.96 -15.95 -1.03
CA THR A 37 -97.97 -17.29 -0.40
C THR A 37 -98.02 -17.13 1.12
N ALA A 38 -98.82 -17.97 1.81
CA ALA A 38 -98.78 -17.96 3.27
C ALA A 38 -97.44 -18.25 3.85
N TYR A 39 -97.02 -17.42 4.79
CA TYR A 39 -95.72 -17.62 5.45
C TYR A 39 -95.93 -18.64 6.59
N SER A 40 -95.08 -19.73 6.46
CA SER A 40 -95.15 -20.84 7.44
C SER A 40 -93.82 -21.04 8.17
N GLY A 41 -92.81 -20.27 7.85
CA GLY A 41 -91.45 -20.42 8.42
C GLY A 41 -90.42 -19.69 7.64
N VAL A 42 -89.14 -19.75 8.08
CA VAL A 42 -87.96 -19.09 7.46
C VAL A 42 -87.87 -19.41 5.98
N LEU A 43 -87.80 -18.40 5.14
CA LEU A 43 -87.58 -18.51 3.71
C LEU A 43 -86.10 -18.71 3.45
N SER A 44 -85.76 -19.57 2.48
CA SER A 44 -84.41 -19.83 2.03
C SER A 44 -84.26 -19.33 0.59
N ILE A 45 -83.38 -18.38 0.38
CA ILE A 45 -83.10 -17.73 -0.92
C ILE A 45 -81.72 -18.19 -1.34
N ALA A 46 -81.63 -19.12 -2.22
CA ALA A 46 -80.41 -19.74 -2.62
C ALA A 46 -80.01 -19.50 -4.10
N ASP A 47 -80.96 -19.02 -4.91
CA ASP A 47 -80.73 -18.78 -6.31
C ASP A 47 -79.83 -17.52 -6.51
N HIS A 48 -79.05 -17.55 -7.58
CA HIS A 48 -78.23 -16.40 -7.95
C HIS A 48 -79.09 -15.27 -8.45
N GLY A 49 -78.83 -14.06 -7.98
CA GLY A 49 -79.45 -12.84 -8.40
C GLY A 49 -79.87 -11.88 -7.25
N ARG A 50 -80.54 -10.83 -7.66
CA ARG A 50 -81.21 -9.87 -6.74
C ARG A 50 -82.63 -10.33 -6.48
N HIS A 51 -82.93 -10.68 -5.27
CA HIS A 51 -84.25 -11.18 -4.84
C HIS A 51 -84.91 -10.15 -3.92
N THR A 52 -86.17 -9.90 -4.17
CA THR A 52 -87.01 -9.00 -3.30
C THR A 52 -88.06 -9.80 -2.57
N VAL A 53 -87.88 -9.88 -1.27
CA VAL A 53 -88.91 -10.47 -0.39
C VAL A 53 -89.87 -9.36 0.07
N SER A 54 -91.12 -9.45 -0.35
CA SER A 54 -92.19 -8.59 0.11
C SER A 54 -93.10 -9.33 1.09
N ALA A 55 -93.49 -8.71 2.16
CA ALA A 55 -94.35 -9.30 3.20
C ALA A 55 -95.52 -8.40 3.51
N ARG A 56 -96.69 -9.02 3.84
CA ARG A 56 -97.88 -8.37 4.33
C ARG A 56 -98.59 -9.21 5.39
N ALA A 57 -99.29 -8.62 6.28
CA ALA A 57 -100.18 -9.28 7.28
C ALA A 57 -101.62 -9.13 6.91
N ILE A 58 -102.43 -10.15 7.22
CA ILE A 58 -103.90 -10.10 7.10
C ILE A 58 -104.47 -10.35 8.47
N ASP A 59 -105.42 -9.47 8.90
CA ASP A 59 -106.04 -9.59 10.18
C ASP A 59 -107.20 -10.57 10.14
N ASN A 60 -107.83 -10.85 11.28
CA ASN A 60 -108.94 -11.78 11.37
C ASN A 60 -110.30 -11.26 10.77
N VAL A 61 -110.32 -10.02 10.35
CA VAL A 61 -111.48 -9.40 9.64
C VAL A 61 -111.14 -9.16 8.15
N GLY A 62 -110.00 -9.68 7.65
CA GLY A 62 -109.63 -9.70 6.24
C GLY A 62 -108.94 -8.41 5.74
N ARG A 63 -108.51 -7.48 6.61
CA ARG A 63 -107.76 -6.29 6.20
C ARG A 63 -106.32 -6.62 5.93
N ILE A 64 -105.72 -6.03 4.90
CA ILE A 64 -104.35 -6.27 4.48
C ILE A 64 -103.52 -5.06 4.92
N SER A 65 -102.37 -5.34 5.54
CA SER A 65 -101.37 -4.31 5.94
C SER A 65 -100.69 -3.71 4.72
N GLY A 66 -99.98 -2.61 4.96
CA GLY A 66 -99.00 -2.15 4.00
C GLY A 66 -97.92 -3.19 3.74
N THR A 67 -97.37 -3.22 2.53
CA THR A 67 -96.28 -4.13 2.14
C THR A 67 -94.93 -3.64 2.65
N ALA A 68 -94.21 -4.49 3.36
CA ALA A 68 -92.76 -4.28 3.70
C ALA A 68 -91.93 -5.12 2.80
N SER A 69 -90.88 -4.54 2.24
CA SER A 69 -89.95 -5.27 1.33
C SER A 69 -88.50 -5.17 1.77
N LYS A 70 -87.74 -6.22 1.55
CA LYS A 70 -86.27 -6.27 1.67
C LYS A 70 -85.66 -7.02 0.56
N THR A 71 -84.41 -6.62 0.18
CA THR A 71 -83.64 -7.26 -0.89
C THR A 71 -82.65 -8.23 -0.28
N ALA A 72 -82.47 -9.42 -0.88
CA ALA A 72 -81.46 -10.38 -0.71
C ALA A 72 -80.59 -10.39 -1.97
N LEU A 73 -79.28 -10.30 -1.81
CA LEU A 73 -78.29 -10.28 -2.90
C LEU A 73 -77.50 -11.55 -2.80
N VAL A 74 -77.68 -12.46 -3.76
CA VAL A 74 -76.99 -13.75 -3.82
C VAL A 74 -76.21 -13.82 -5.09
N ASP A 75 -74.87 -13.88 -4.95
CA ASP A 75 -73.93 -14.04 -6.08
C ASP A 75 -73.21 -15.35 -5.94
N LYS A 76 -73.32 -16.23 -6.93
CA LYS A 76 -72.70 -17.53 -6.99
C LYS A 76 -71.72 -17.66 -8.20
N VAL A 77 -71.52 -16.58 -8.93
CA VAL A 77 -70.65 -16.53 -10.07
C VAL A 77 -69.29 -15.99 -9.60
N ALA A 78 -68.24 -16.72 -9.90
CA ALA A 78 -66.90 -16.27 -9.57
C ALA A 78 -66.38 -15.20 -10.57
N PRO A 79 -65.53 -14.28 -10.13
CA PRO A 79 -64.90 -13.33 -11.05
C PRO A 79 -64.04 -14.04 -12.11
N VAL A 80 -63.93 -13.43 -13.27
CA VAL A 80 -63.09 -13.94 -14.37
C VAL A 80 -61.85 -13.06 -14.54
N ILE A 81 -60.67 -13.66 -14.42
CA ILE A 81 -59.43 -13.02 -14.76
C ILE A 81 -59.26 -13.07 -16.28
N SER A 82 -59.12 -11.90 -16.91
CA SER A 82 -58.97 -11.79 -18.38
C SER A 82 -57.53 -11.54 -18.80
N LYS A 83 -56.67 -11.01 -17.92
CA LYS A 83 -55.28 -10.67 -18.20
C LYS A 83 -54.46 -10.53 -16.92
N VAL A 84 -53.20 -10.99 -16.99
CA VAL A 84 -52.16 -10.67 -16.03
C VAL A 84 -50.97 -10.11 -16.79
N GLU A 85 -50.55 -8.89 -16.48
CA GLU A 85 -49.37 -8.26 -17.05
C GLU A 85 -48.23 -8.30 -16.03
N GLN A 86 -47.05 -8.74 -16.46
CA GLN A 86 -45.84 -8.75 -15.68
C GLN A 86 -45.10 -7.40 -15.82
N GLN A 87 -44.90 -6.69 -14.73
CA GLN A 87 -44.27 -5.39 -14.69
C GLN A 87 -43.14 -5.45 -13.65
N PRO A 88 -41.88 -5.67 -14.11
CA PRO A 88 -40.73 -5.64 -13.21
C PRO A 88 -40.51 -4.24 -12.66
N ASP A 89 -39.98 -4.15 -11.46
CA ASP A 89 -39.47 -2.88 -10.91
C ASP A 89 -38.17 -2.45 -11.67
N SER A 90 -37.70 -1.26 -11.38
CA SER A 90 -36.49 -0.71 -12.04
C SER A 90 -35.22 -1.53 -11.75
N GLY A 91 -35.19 -2.24 -10.62
CA GLY A 91 -34.06 -3.09 -10.21
C GLY A 91 -34.22 -4.55 -10.63
N HIS A 92 -35.35 -4.94 -11.22
CA HIS A 92 -35.69 -6.33 -11.51
C HIS A 92 -35.70 -7.24 -10.28
N THR A 93 -35.89 -6.67 -9.08
CA THR A 93 -35.93 -7.39 -7.81
C THR A 93 -37.29 -7.92 -7.46
N GLU A 94 -38.35 -7.33 -8.02
CA GLU A 94 -39.74 -7.63 -7.73
C GLU A 94 -40.59 -7.50 -9.01
N MET A 95 -41.53 -8.43 -9.20
CA MET A 95 -42.47 -8.40 -10.33
C MET A 95 -43.88 -8.02 -9.82
N THR A 96 -44.38 -6.90 -10.26
CA THR A 96 -45.82 -6.58 -10.08
C THR A 96 -46.65 -7.34 -11.12
N LEU A 97 -47.65 -8.10 -10.64
CA LEU A 97 -48.57 -8.88 -11.48
C LEU A 97 -49.87 -8.08 -11.60
N ALA A 98 -49.93 -7.20 -12.60
CA ALA A 98 -51.11 -6.36 -12.83
C ALA A 98 -52.26 -7.17 -13.38
N VAL A 99 -53.29 -7.41 -12.57
CA VAL A 99 -54.45 -8.27 -12.85
C VAL A 99 -55.59 -7.46 -13.40
N THR A 100 -56.17 -7.92 -14.52
CA THR A 100 -57.48 -7.43 -15.02
C THR A 100 -58.47 -8.54 -14.83
N ALA A 101 -59.48 -8.27 -13.95
CA ALA A 101 -60.58 -9.19 -13.71
C ALA A 101 -61.89 -8.48 -13.69
N ALA A 102 -62.98 -9.17 -13.97
CA ALA A 102 -64.34 -8.65 -13.93
C ALA A 102 -65.30 -9.62 -13.22
N ASP A 103 -66.24 -9.06 -12.49
CA ASP A 103 -67.41 -9.71 -11.94
C ASP A 103 -68.61 -8.80 -12.15
N ALA A 104 -69.71 -9.35 -12.66
CA ALA A 104 -70.85 -8.58 -13.12
C ALA A 104 -71.86 -8.18 -11.99
N ASP A 105 -71.82 -8.92 -10.92
CA ASP A 105 -72.85 -8.81 -9.86
C ASP A 105 -72.31 -8.13 -8.57
N SER A 106 -71.55 -8.86 -7.79
CA SER A 106 -70.98 -8.31 -6.56
C SER A 106 -69.72 -7.45 -6.80
N GLY A 107 -69.05 -7.59 -7.94
CA GLY A 107 -67.84 -6.89 -8.31
C GLY A 107 -66.61 -7.47 -7.61
N VAL A 108 -65.46 -7.28 -8.22
CA VAL A 108 -64.19 -7.75 -7.70
C VAL A 108 -63.87 -7.10 -6.36
N LYS A 109 -63.48 -7.91 -5.39
CA LYS A 109 -63.02 -7.52 -4.06
C LYS A 109 -61.51 -7.27 -4.04
N GLY A 110 -60.76 -8.13 -4.72
CA GLY A 110 -59.31 -8.05 -4.71
C GLY A 110 -58.65 -9.29 -5.28
N TYR A 111 -57.31 -9.33 -5.17
CA TYR A 111 -56.47 -10.35 -5.77
C TYR A 111 -55.58 -11.03 -4.73
N ALA A 112 -55.16 -12.24 -5.02
CA ALA A 112 -54.17 -12.97 -4.25
C ALA A 112 -53.22 -13.75 -5.16
N VAL A 113 -52.06 -14.09 -4.67
CA VAL A 113 -51.05 -14.88 -5.35
C VAL A 113 -50.61 -16.07 -4.48
N THR A 114 -50.38 -17.20 -5.09
CA THR A 114 -49.86 -18.39 -4.43
C THR A 114 -48.79 -19.06 -5.34
N THR A 115 -47.90 -19.84 -4.76
CA THR A 115 -46.92 -20.66 -5.50
C THR A 115 -47.44 -22.06 -5.82
N GLU A 116 -48.60 -22.44 -5.24
CA GLU A 116 -49.28 -23.71 -5.51
C GLU A 116 -50.65 -23.40 -6.10
N GLU A 117 -51.16 -24.30 -6.96
CA GLU A 117 -52.55 -24.23 -7.54
C GLU A 117 -53.61 -24.55 -6.49
N LYS A 118 -53.63 -23.73 -5.44
CA LYS A 118 -54.57 -23.87 -4.35
C LYS A 118 -55.08 -22.49 -3.94
N ALA A 119 -56.41 -22.29 -4.02
CA ALA A 119 -56.98 -21.00 -3.65
C ALA A 119 -56.74 -20.68 -2.18
N PRO A 120 -56.26 -19.46 -1.89
CA PRO A 120 -56.03 -18.97 -0.52
C PRO A 120 -57.36 -18.63 0.17
N ALA A 121 -57.31 -18.48 1.47
CA ALA A 121 -58.48 -18.00 2.24
C ALA A 121 -58.81 -16.53 1.87
N LEU A 122 -60.11 -16.15 2.00
CA LEU A 122 -60.63 -14.87 1.55
C LEU A 122 -60.01 -13.64 2.25
N ASP A 123 -59.44 -13.81 3.40
CA ASP A 123 -58.71 -12.77 4.14
C ASP A 123 -57.34 -12.40 3.50
N LYS A 124 -56.84 -13.23 2.56
CA LYS A 124 -55.59 -13.01 1.83
C LYS A 124 -55.74 -12.16 0.57
N PHE A 125 -56.98 -11.89 0.15
CA PHE A 125 -57.22 -11.06 -1.03
C PHE A 125 -57.13 -9.57 -0.71
N GLN A 126 -56.38 -8.82 -1.52
CA GLN A 126 -56.12 -7.38 -1.38
C GLN A 126 -56.50 -6.62 -2.66
N ASP A 127 -56.80 -5.31 -2.53
CA ASP A 127 -57.09 -4.46 -3.67
C ASP A 127 -55.90 -4.17 -4.56
N SER A 128 -54.66 -4.29 -4.00
CA SER A 128 -53.44 -4.04 -4.73
C SER A 128 -53.07 -5.21 -5.64
N ALA A 129 -52.31 -4.91 -6.71
CA ALA A 129 -51.77 -5.93 -7.56
C ALA A 129 -50.83 -6.86 -6.79
N PRO A 130 -50.93 -8.18 -6.95
CA PRO A 130 -50.00 -9.12 -6.35
C PRO A 130 -48.57 -8.92 -6.84
N LYS A 131 -47.57 -9.35 -6.04
CA LYS A 131 -46.19 -9.27 -6.36
C LYS A 131 -45.52 -10.64 -6.30
N ALA A 132 -44.49 -10.84 -7.13
CA ALA A 132 -43.58 -11.98 -7.09
C ALA A 132 -42.17 -11.49 -6.79
N ASP A 133 -41.47 -12.15 -5.87
CA ASP A 133 -40.17 -11.79 -5.35
C ASP A 133 -39.04 -12.78 -5.78
N HIS A 134 -39.37 -13.76 -6.58
CA HIS A 134 -38.45 -14.72 -7.17
C HIS A 134 -38.94 -15.28 -8.50
N ASN A 135 -38.07 -15.79 -9.31
CA ASN A 135 -38.44 -16.49 -10.56
C ASN A 135 -39.17 -17.80 -10.22
N GLY A 136 -40.21 -18.08 -10.95
CA GLY A 136 -40.99 -19.30 -10.70
C GLY A 136 -42.42 -19.22 -11.23
N VAL A 137 -43.21 -20.27 -10.92
CA VAL A 137 -44.62 -20.39 -11.29
C VAL A 137 -45.45 -19.82 -10.17
N TYR A 138 -46.36 -18.91 -10.54
CA TYR A 138 -47.32 -18.31 -9.65
C TYR A 138 -48.74 -18.57 -10.17
N TYR A 139 -49.70 -18.63 -9.23
CA TYR A 139 -51.12 -18.76 -9.48
C TYR A 139 -51.83 -17.54 -8.94
N ILE A 140 -52.54 -16.82 -9.82
CA ILE A 140 -53.21 -15.58 -9.51
C ILE A 140 -54.69 -15.89 -9.33
N TRP A 141 -55.29 -15.32 -8.32
CA TRP A 141 -56.69 -15.49 -7.93
C TRP A 141 -57.38 -14.16 -7.81
N ALA A 142 -58.61 -14.05 -8.22
CA ALA A 142 -59.48 -12.95 -7.93
C ALA A 142 -60.63 -13.42 -7.02
N ALA A 143 -61.04 -12.60 -6.06
CA ALA A 143 -62.24 -12.81 -5.27
C ALA A 143 -63.23 -11.67 -5.52
N ASP A 144 -64.52 -12.00 -5.49
CA ASP A 144 -65.59 -11.02 -5.51
C ASP A 144 -66.02 -10.59 -4.07
N LYS A 145 -66.91 -9.65 -3.97
CA LYS A 145 -67.43 -9.16 -2.69
C LYS A 145 -68.41 -10.13 -2.03
N ALA A 146 -68.94 -11.10 -2.77
CA ALA A 146 -69.78 -12.17 -2.25
C ALA A 146 -68.96 -13.33 -1.64
N GLY A 147 -67.71 -13.43 -1.96
CA GLY A 147 -66.80 -14.47 -1.47
C GLY A 147 -66.59 -15.64 -2.44
N ASN A 148 -66.94 -15.50 -3.73
CA ASN A 148 -66.52 -16.48 -4.74
C ASN A 148 -65.10 -16.22 -5.19
N ILE A 149 -64.36 -17.25 -5.54
CA ILE A 149 -62.96 -17.17 -5.96
C ILE A 149 -62.85 -17.69 -7.41
N SER A 150 -62.12 -17.01 -8.27
CA SER A 150 -61.89 -17.35 -9.67
C SER A 150 -61.18 -18.71 -9.82
N ALA A 151 -61.14 -19.21 -11.05
CA ALA A 151 -60.09 -20.17 -11.43
C ALA A 151 -58.73 -19.51 -11.30
N ALA A 152 -57.71 -20.32 -11.09
CA ALA A 152 -56.31 -19.86 -11.07
C ALA A 152 -55.87 -19.40 -12.47
N GLU A 153 -55.24 -18.26 -12.56
CA GLU A 153 -54.45 -17.84 -13.73
C GLU A 153 -52.96 -18.14 -13.47
N LYS A 154 -52.39 -19.05 -14.27
CA LYS A 154 -50.99 -19.48 -14.13
C LYS A 154 -50.06 -18.50 -14.83
N VAL A 155 -49.09 -17.95 -14.09
CA VAL A 155 -48.05 -17.03 -14.60
C VAL A 155 -46.69 -17.62 -14.30
N ASN A 156 -45.77 -17.57 -15.28
CA ASN A 156 -44.39 -17.94 -15.09
C ASN A 156 -43.53 -16.65 -15.08
N VAL A 157 -42.92 -16.34 -13.95
CA VAL A 157 -42.02 -15.18 -13.77
C VAL A 157 -40.60 -15.66 -14.01
N THR A 158 -39.90 -15.00 -14.95
CA THR A 158 -38.52 -15.36 -15.34
C THR A 158 -37.63 -14.14 -15.53
N ALA A 159 -38.16 -12.95 -15.31
CA ALA A 159 -37.46 -11.69 -15.62
C ALA A 159 -36.91 -10.97 -14.38
N LEU A 160 -36.85 -11.63 -13.24
CA LEU A 160 -36.14 -11.10 -12.06
C LEU A 160 -34.66 -11.46 -12.17
N ASP A 161 -33.80 -10.50 -11.81
CA ASP A 161 -32.38 -10.72 -11.80
C ASP A 161 -31.92 -11.35 -10.47
N ILE A 162 -31.43 -12.57 -10.57
CA ILE A 162 -30.90 -13.36 -9.44
C ILE A 162 -29.43 -13.75 -9.69
N VAL A 163 -28.81 -13.20 -10.74
CA VAL A 163 -27.44 -13.54 -11.14
C VAL A 163 -26.50 -12.44 -10.65
N PRO A 164 -25.57 -12.76 -9.76
CA PRO A 164 -24.60 -11.77 -9.29
C PRO A 164 -23.74 -11.21 -10.44
N PRO A 165 -23.32 -9.96 -10.34
CA PRO A 165 -22.32 -9.39 -11.24
C PRO A 165 -20.97 -10.09 -11.12
N VAL A 166 -20.09 -9.87 -12.06
CA VAL A 166 -18.74 -10.49 -12.08
C VAL A 166 -17.69 -9.38 -12.09
N VAL A 167 -16.75 -9.43 -11.14
CA VAL A 167 -15.49 -8.68 -11.25
C VAL A 167 -14.63 -9.35 -12.32
N VAL A 168 -14.39 -8.65 -13.42
CA VAL A 168 -13.69 -9.18 -14.60
C VAL A 168 -12.19 -9.06 -14.44
N LYS A 169 -11.72 -7.95 -13.84
CA LYS A 169 -10.32 -7.60 -13.79
C LYS A 169 -10.04 -6.61 -12.66
N VAL A 170 -8.86 -6.77 -12.06
CA VAL A 170 -8.25 -5.77 -11.20
C VAL A 170 -6.84 -5.49 -11.73
N GLU A 171 -6.55 -4.21 -11.99
CA GLU A 171 -5.23 -3.71 -12.37
C GLU A 171 -4.66 -2.89 -11.23
N THR A 172 -3.42 -3.15 -10.84
CA THR A 172 -2.71 -2.40 -9.79
C THR A 172 -1.50 -1.69 -10.36
N GLN A 173 -1.08 -0.61 -9.73
CA GLN A 173 0.19 0.04 -10.04
C GLN A 173 1.34 -0.93 -9.77
N ARG A 174 2.31 -0.98 -10.69
CA ARG A 174 3.49 -1.86 -10.61
C ARG A 174 4.79 -1.09 -10.35
N THR A 175 4.72 0.23 -10.26
CA THR A 175 5.84 1.08 -9.86
C THR A 175 5.72 1.36 -8.37
N TRP A 176 6.87 1.39 -7.72
CA TRP A 176 6.93 1.76 -6.31
C TRP A 176 6.51 3.21 -6.07
N ASP A 177 5.86 3.45 -4.94
CA ASP A 177 5.51 4.78 -4.44
C ASP A 177 5.74 4.84 -2.92
N ALA A 178 6.09 6.00 -2.40
CA ALA A 178 6.40 6.17 -0.98
C ALA A 178 5.16 6.19 -0.07
N THR A 179 3.96 6.44 -0.61
CA THR A 179 2.78 6.78 0.17
C THR A 179 1.54 5.99 -0.18
N GLU A 180 1.31 5.73 -1.47
CA GLU A 180 0.05 5.17 -1.95
C GLU A 180 0.22 4.33 -3.22
N ASN A 181 -0.76 3.49 -3.49
CA ASN A 181 -0.87 2.71 -4.71
C ASN A 181 -2.34 2.68 -5.13
N TRP A 182 -2.61 2.43 -6.39
CA TRP A 182 -3.98 2.36 -6.89
C TRP A 182 -4.33 0.96 -7.40
N ALA A 183 -5.63 0.63 -7.31
CA ALA A 183 -6.22 -0.48 -8.03
C ALA A 183 -7.42 0.01 -8.85
N LYS A 184 -7.50 -0.41 -10.11
CA LYS A 184 -8.64 -0.21 -11.00
C LYS A 184 -9.37 -1.53 -11.16
N VAL A 185 -10.63 -1.56 -10.70
CA VAL A 185 -11.52 -2.71 -10.76
C VAL A 185 -12.48 -2.54 -11.93
N THR A 186 -12.61 -3.56 -12.76
CA THR A 186 -13.57 -3.64 -13.86
C THR A 186 -14.57 -4.76 -13.56
N ALA A 187 -15.85 -4.45 -13.63
CA ALA A 187 -16.93 -5.41 -13.41
C ALA A 187 -17.97 -5.34 -14.52
N LYS A 188 -18.76 -6.41 -14.68
CA LYS A 188 -19.89 -6.47 -15.59
C LYS A 188 -21.04 -7.25 -14.98
N ASP A 189 -22.21 -6.91 -15.42
CA ASP A 189 -23.46 -7.65 -15.25
C ASP A 189 -24.28 -7.52 -16.54
N ASP A 190 -24.86 -8.65 -16.99
CA ASP A 190 -25.56 -8.72 -18.28
C ASP A 190 -27.07 -8.50 -18.12
N ASN A 191 -27.61 -8.47 -16.88
CA ASN A 191 -29.04 -8.40 -16.61
C ASN A 191 -29.48 -7.01 -16.10
N SER A 192 -29.31 -6.76 -14.81
CA SER A 192 -29.71 -5.47 -14.21
C SER A 192 -28.64 -4.39 -14.27
N GLY A 193 -27.40 -4.79 -14.54
CA GLY A 193 -26.24 -3.90 -14.68
C GLY A 193 -25.57 -3.58 -13.34
N VAL A 194 -24.26 -3.33 -13.39
CA VAL A 194 -23.48 -2.93 -12.21
C VAL A 194 -23.87 -1.53 -11.76
N VAL A 195 -24.06 -1.32 -10.46
CA VAL A 195 -24.35 -0.01 -9.84
C VAL A 195 -23.27 0.46 -8.87
N ALA A 196 -22.53 -0.46 -8.28
CA ALA A 196 -21.41 -0.11 -7.42
C ALA A 196 -20.28 -1.13 -7.51
N ILE A 197 -19.06 -0.66 -7.26
CA ILE A 197 -17.86 -1.47 -7.11
C ILE A 197 -17.27 -1.17 -5.75
N GLY A 198 -16.80 -2.20 -5.04
CA GLY A 198 -16.26 -2.05 -3.71
C GLY A 198 -15.07 -2.93 -3.43
N TRP A 199 -14.46 -2.72 -2.28
CA TRP A 199 -13.35 -3.52 -1.80
C TRP A 199 -13.37 -3.65 -0.27
N GLU A 200 -12.70 -4.69 0.21
CA GLU A 200 -12.38 -4.88 1.61
C GLU A 200 -10.95 -5.41 1.76
N ARG A 201 -10.34 -5.24 2.93
CA ARG A 201 -9.07 -5.92 3.26
C ARG A 201 -9.36 -7.38 3.59
N ALA A 202 -8.57 -8.31 3.04
CA ALA A 202 -8.78 -9.73 3.26
C ALA A 202 -8.53 -10.13 4.72
N GLU A 203 -9.39 -10.98 5.29
CA GLU A 203 -9.36 -11.39 6.71
C GLU A 203 -8.03 -12.00 7.16
N LYS A 204 -7.30 -12.67 6.27
CA LYS A 204 -6.00 -13.26 6.58
C LYS A 204 -4.93 -12.24 7.01
N ASP A 205 -5.11 -10.98 6.61
CA ASP A 205 -4.19 -9.88 6.96
C ASP A 205 -4.65 -9.12 8.23
N MET A 206 -5.81 -9.50 8.75
CA MET A 206 -6.37 -8.96 9.99
C MET A 206 -6.23 -10.02 11.08
N GLY A 207 -5.33 -9.87 12.00
CA GLY A 207 -5.17 -10.81 13.12
C GLY A 207 -6.51 -11.23 13.74
N SER A 208 -6.59 -12.41 14.35
CA SER A 208 -7.77 -13.21 14.75
C SER A 208 -8.82 -12.55 15.68
N ARG A 209 -8.87 -11.22 15.80
CA ARG A 209 -9.77 -10.48 16.71
C ARG A 209 -10.55 -9.34 16.07
N HIS A 210 -10.52 -9.18 14.74
CA HIS A 210 -11.29 -8.12 14.07
C HIS A 210 -12.57 -8.69 13.45
N ALA A 211 -13.65 -7.94 13.59
CA ALA A 211 -14.84 -8.15 12.79
C ALA A 211 -14.51 -7.93 11.30
N PRO A 212 -15.17 -8.63 10.36
CA PRO A 212 -14.95 -8.39 8.94
C PRO A 212 -15.13 -6.90 8.63
N ASN A 213 -14.19 -6.33 7.89
CA ASN A 213 -14.31 -4.93 7.46
C ASN A 213 -15.55 -4.78 6.58
N PRO A 214 -16.33 -3.72 6.76
CA PRO A 214 -17.40 -3.42 5.81
C PRO A 214 -16.79 -3.14 4.44
N ILE A 215 -17.43 -3.64 3.38
CA ILE A 215 -17.05 -3.34 2.01
C ILE A 215 -17.18 -1.82 1.78
N THR A 216 -16.13 -1.20 1.28
CA THR A 216 -16.16 0.21 0.87
C THR A 216 -16.68 0.29 -0.55
N TRP A 217 -17.92 0.77 -0.71
CA TRP A 217 -18.57 0.90 -2.01
C TRP A 217 -18.39 2.27 -2.65
N VAL A 218 -18.26 2.29 -3.97
CA VAL A 218 -18.29 3.49 -4.81
C VAL A 218 -19.27 3.24 -5.95
N ASP A 219 -20.18 4.18 -6.19
CA ASP A 219 -21.12 4.10 -7.29
C ASP A 219 -20.37 4.09 -8.63
N SER A 220 -20.62 3.06 -9.42
CA SER A 220 -19.99 2.88 -10.72
C SER A 220 -20.72 1.84 -11.55
N THR A 221 -20.82 2.07 -12.85
CA THR A 221 -21.52 1.18 -13.78
C THR A 221 -20.63 0.15 -14.47
N ALA A 222 -19.31 0.25 -14.39
CA ALA A 222 -18.40 -0.67 -15.07
C ALA A 222 -16.99 -0.70 -14.45
N GLU A 223 -16.45 0.45 -14.02
CA GLU A 223 -15.08 0.56 -13.56
C GLU A 223 -14.98 1.54 -12.38
N ALA A 224 -14.16 1.21 -11.39
CA ALA A 224 -13.81 2.11 -10.30
C ALA A 224 -12.31 2.03 -9.99
N ALA A 225 -11.71 3.16 -9.62
CA ALA A 225 -10.35 3.25 -9.13
C ALA A 225 -10.32 3.58 -7.65
N PHE A 226 -9.46 2.90 -6.91
CA PHE A 226 -9.29 3.05 -5.46
C PHE A 226 -7.82 3.35 -5.14
N ILE A 227 -7.61 4.17 -4.13
CA ILE A 227 -6.29 4.48 -3.60
C ILE A 227 -6.09 3.71 -2.29
N PHE A 228 -4.93 3.07 -2.18
CA PHE A 228 -4.51 2.29 -1.01
C PHE A 228 -3.26 2.91 -0.40
N THR A 229 -3.26 3.03 0.91
CA THR A 229 -2.13 3.60 1.66
C THR A 229 -1.36 2.53 2.44
N GLY A 230 -1.53 1.25 2.14
CA GLY A 230 -0.82 0.16 2.77
C GLY A 230 -0.79 -1.10 1.92
N ASN A 231 0.35 -1.78 1.94
CA ASN A 231 0.50 -3.10 1.34
C ASN A 231 -0.41 -4.13 2.01
N GLY A 232 -0.87 -5.11 1.25
CA GLY A 232 -1.71 -6.19 1.78
C GLY A 232 -2.54 -6.89 0.73
N SER A 233 -3.33 -7.85 1.20
CA SER A 233 -4.29 -8.59 0.39
C SER A 233 -5.68 -7.97 0.53
N TYR A 234 -6.40 -7.87 -0.56
CA TYR A 234 -7.72 -7.26 -0.65
C TYR A 234 -8.63 -8.11 -1.52
N ASN A 235 -9.95 -7.93 -1.36
CA ASN A 235 -10.98 -8.49 -2.21
C ASN A 235 -11.76 -7.36 -2.87
N ALA A 236 -11.99 -7.45 -4.16
CA ALA A 236 -12.87 -6.56 -4.90
C ALA A 236 -14.25 -7.22 -5.09
N TYR A 237 -15.28 -6.39 -5.10
CA TYR A 237 -16.67 -6.79 -5.27
C TYR A 237 -17.39 -5.88 -6.25
N ALA A 238 -18.48 -6.38 -6.82
CA ALA A 238 -19.44 -5.61 -7.59
C ALA A 238 -20.84 -5.84 -7.02
N LEU A 239 -21.67 -4.82 -7.12
CA LEU A 239 -23.10 -4.82 -6.77
C LEU A 239 -23.89 -4.47 -8.02
N ASP A 240 -24.93 -5.23 -8.33
CA ASP A 240 -25.87 -4.90 -9.40
C ASP A 240 -27.08 -4.10 -8.90
N LEU A 241 -27.95 -3.68 -9.84
CA LEU A 241 -29.15 -2.93 -9.52
C LEU A 241 -30.21 -3.78 -8.80
N ALA A 242 -30.16 -5.11 -8.97
CA ALA A 242 -31.03 -6.06 -8.28
C ALA A 242 -30.58 -6.35 -6.83
N GLY A 243 -29.40 -5.86 -6.41
CA GLY A 243 -28.88 -6.08 -5.06
C GLY A 243 -28.04 -7.33 -4.90
N ASN A 244 -27.71 -8.05 -5.99
CA ASN A 244 -26.81 -9.18 -5.91
C ASN A 244 -25.36 -8.69 -5.82
N VAL A 245 -24.54 -9.38 -5.02
CA VAL A 245 -23.12 -9.08 -4.81
C VAL A 245 -22.29 -10.20 -5.46
N SER A 246 -21.23 -9.80 -6.17
CA SER A 246 -20.31 -10.75 -6.78
C SER A 246 -19.57 -11.61 -5.75
N GLU A 247 -19.02 -12.73 -6.21
CA GLU A 247 -17.96 -13.43 -5.46
C GLU A 247 -16.74 -12.49 -5.26
N PRO A 248 -15.96 -12.68 -4.17
CA PRO A 248 -14.76 -11.90 -3.92
C PRO A 248 -13.70 -12.15 -4.99
N TYR A 249 -13.15 -11.11 -5.57
CA TYR A 249 -12.01 -11.17 -6.48
C TYR A 249 -10.74 -10.75 -5.72
N PRO A 250 -9.83 -11.69 -5.38
CA PRO A 250 -8.65 -11.39 -4.61
C PRO A 250 -7.60 -10.63 -5.43
N PHE A 251 -6.94 -9.64 -4.82
CA PHE A 251 -5.81 -8.92 -5.39
C PHE A 251 -4.84 -8.47 -4.30
N ILE A 252 -3.64 -8.04 -4.70
CA ILE A 252 -2.57 -7.63 -3.78
C ILE A 252 -2.11 -6.22 -4.14
N ILE A 253 -1.89 -5.42 -3.13
CA ILE A 253 -1.14 -4.16 -3.17
C ILE A 253 0.18 -4.42 -2.47
N ASP A 254 1.32 -4.25 -3.16
CA ASP A 254 2.65 -4.62 -2.69
C ASP A 254 3.78 -3.67 -3.11
N HIS A 255 3.44 -2.50 -3.69
CA HIS A 255 4.39 -1.53 -4.19
C HIS A 255 4.30 -0.17 -3.48
N ILE A 256 4.03 -0.18 -2.17
CA ILE A 256 4.14 1.01 -1.31
C ILE A 256 5.34 0.81 -0.41
N ASP A 257 6.33 1.70 -0.54
CA ASP A 257 7.55 1.67 0.26
C ASP A 257 7.50 2.72 1.36
N ARG A 258 7.51 2.27 2.59
CA ARG A 258 7.43 3.13 3.78
C ARG A 258 8.68 3.09 4.64
N HIS A 259 9.65 2.29 4.27
CA HIS A 259 10.89 2.15 4.99
C HIS A 259 12.01 2.92 4.29
N SER A 260 12.85 3.53 5.08
CA SER A 260 14.02 4.22 4.59
C SER A 260 15.18 3.25 4.45
N PRO A 261 16.11 3.46 3.49
CA PRO A 261 17.27 2.60 3.35
C PRO A 261 18.18 2.67 4.58
N VAL A 262 18.79 1.56 4.92
CA VAL A 262 19.69 1.43 6.08
C VAL A 262 21.12 1.35 5.63
N ILE A 263 22.01 2.20 6.19
CA ILE A 263 23.46 2.08 6.00
C ILE A 263 24.02 1.06 6.99
N ASP A 264 24.46 -0.09 6.46
CA ASP A 264 24.99 -1.20 7.25
C ASP A 264 26.39 -0.89 7.75
N SER A 265 27.28 -0.48 6.85
CA SER A 265 28.66 -0.17 7.15
C SER A 265 29.26 0.84 6.19
N VAL A 266 30.32 1.51 6.66
CA VAL A 266 31.17 2.38 5.85
C VAL A 266 32.60 1.88 5.97
N GLU A 267 33.24 1.67 4.85
CA GLU A 267 34.59 1.12 4.77
C GLU A 267 35.54 2.13 4.14
N TRP A 268 36.73 2.31 4.73
CA TRP A 268 37.85 3.08 4.18
C TRP A 268 39.14 2.57 4.79
N ASP A 269 40.28 2.82 4.11
CA ASP A 269 41.59 2.50 4.66
C ASP A 269 41.91 3.40 5.87
N LYS A 270 42.31 2.78 6.97
CA LYS A 270 42.67 3.44 8.22
C LYS A 270 44.17 3.83 8.30
N GLY A 271 45.02 3.37 7.39
CA GLY A 271 46.40 3.74 7.32
C GLY A 271 46.57 5.19 6.83
N TRP A 272 47.79 5.74 6.96
CA TRP A 272 48.11 7.05 6.41
C TRP A 272 48.12 7.04 4.89
N SER A 273 47.64 8.10 4.26
CA SER A 273 47.67 8.28 2.80
C SER A 273 47.34 9.74 2.42
N GLN A 274 47.64 10.11 1.18
CA GLN A 274 47.33 11.47 0.68
C GLN A 274 45.87 11.65 0.33
N SER A 275 45.10 10.60 0.18
CA SER A 275 43.66 10.60 -0.05
C SER A 275 43.04 9.29 0.39
N LYS A 276 41.72 9.32 0.62
CA LYS A 276 40.91 8.14 0.97
C LYS A 276 39.86 7.85 -0.09
N THR A 277 39.46 6.58 -0.14
CA THR A 277 38.24 6.14 -0.81
C THR A 277 37.28 5.61 0.25
N ILE A 278 36.05 6.13 0.27
CA ILE A 278 34.98 5.68 1.15
C ILE A 278 34.05 4.77 0.35
N THR A 279 33.71 3.60 0.88
CA THR A 279 32.70 2.69 0.31
C THR A 279 31.57 2.55 1.29
N VAL A 280 30.35 2.89 0.88
CA VAL A 280 29.11 2.76 1.66
C VAL A 280 28.46 1.43 1.33
N LYS A 281 28.10 0.64 2.34
CA LYS A 281 27.24 -0.55 2.20
C LYS A 281 25.90 -0.25 2.85
N ALA A 282 24.84 -0.38 2.08
CA ALA A 282 23.49 -0.14 2.53
C ALA A 282 22.54 -1.18 1.92
N HIS A 283 21.34 -1.30 2.49
CA HIS A 283 20.27 -2.10 1.90
C HIS A 283 18.92 -1.39 2.05
N ASP A 284 18.02 -1.74 1.17
CA ASP A 284 16.60 -1.44 1.22
C ASP A 284 15.83 -2.67 0.78
N THR A 285 14.75 -3.02 1.50
CA THR A 285 14.03 -4.29 1.31
C THR A 285 12.78 -4.16 0.45
N GLU A 286 12.36 -2.93 0.13
CA GLU A 286 11.14 -2.67 -0.62
C GLU A 286 11.45 -2.13 -2.02
N SER A 287 11.59 -0.82 -2.19
CA SER A 287 11.85 -0.25 -3.52
C SER A 287 13.29 -0.41 -4.01
N GLY A 288 14.19 -0.74 -3.11
CA GLY A 288 15.61 -0.92 -3.38
C GLY A 288 16.41 0.38 -3.40
N LEU A 289 17.74 0.25 -3.33
CA LEU A 289 18.65 1.39 -3.29
C LEU A 289 18.68 2.14 -4.62
N GLY A 290 18.64 3.46 -4.55
CA GLY A 290 18.74 4.38 -5.67
C GLY A 290 20.10 5.07 -5.73
N GLN A 291 20.44 5.90 -4.77
CA GLN A 291 21.61 6.78 -4.83
C GLN A 291 22.29 6.96 -3.46
N TYR A 292 23.50 7.51 -3.49
CA TYR A 292 24.34 7.75 -2.33
C TYR A 292 24.87 9.19 -2.34
N ALA A 293 25.22 9.70 -1.14
CA ALA A 293 25.91 10.97 -1.01
C ALA A 293 26.86 10.98 0.17
N VAL A 294 27.83 11.90 0.13
CA VAL A 294 28.73 12.25 1.22
C VAL A 294 28.74 13.76 1.42
N THR A 295 28.64 14.21 2.65
CA THR A 295 28.64 15.63 2.99
C THR A 295 29.59 15.92 4.15
N ARG A 296 29.95 17.21 4.32
CA ARG A 296 30.78 17.71 5.46
C ARG A 296 29.91 18.21 6.63
N THR A 297 28.59 18.31 6.42
CA THR A 297 27.61 18.68 7.44
C THR A 297 26.53 17.64 7.51
N ALA A 298 25.80 17.57 8.62
CA ALA A 298 24.65 16.69 8.81
C ALA A 298 23.39 17.15 8.05
N ASP A 299 23.49 18.17 7.21
CA ASP A 299 22.39 18.64 6.38
C ASP A 299 22.14 17.72 5.21
N ARG A 300 20.87 17.59 4.80
CA ARG A 300 20.46 16.72 3.69
C ARG A 300 21.18 17.10 2.39
N PRO A 301 21.77 16.13 1.68
CA PRO A 301 22.51 16.39 0.44
C PRO A 301 21.65 17.04 -0.64
N ALA A 302 22.24 18.00 -1.36
CA ALA A 302 21.64 18.54 -2.59
C ALA A 302 22.00 17.69 -3.82
N GLU A 303 23.15 17.04 -3.80
CA GLU A 303 23.69 16.25 -4.91
C GLU A 303 23.81 14.77 -4.51
N TRP A 304 23.53 13.89 -5.44
CA TRP A 304 23.51 12.44 -5.27
C TRP A 304 24.19 11.75 -6.44
N GLN A 305 24.78 10.57 -6.21
CA GLN A 305 25.38 9.73 -7.25
C GLN A 305 24.90 8.28 -7.13
N ASP A 306 24.97 7.54 -8.24
CA ASP A 306 24.56 6.14 -8.28
C ASP A 306 25.62 5.20 -7.68
N SER A 307 26.89 5.64 -7.67
CA SER A 307 27.99 4.88 -7.08
C SER A 307 27.99 5.01 -5.56
N ASN A 308 28.17 3.89 -4.88
CA ASN A 308 28.39 3.82 -3.43
C ASN A 308 29.86 4.06 -3.02
N VAL A 309 30.73 4.41 -3.99
CA VAL A 309 32.16 4.66 -3.79
C VAL A 309 32.47 6.13 -4.01
N PHE A 310 33.12 6.75 -3.03
CA PHE A 310 33.57 8.13 -3.05
C PHE A 310 35.10 8.14 -3.01
N SER A 311 35.75 8.43 -4.13
CA SER A 311 37.20 8.57 -4.26
C SER A 311 37.62 10.01 -3.99
N ASP A 312 38.97 10.19 -3.90
CA ASP A 312 39.61 11.49 -3.81
C ASP A 312 39.19 12.34 -2.59
N ILE A 313 38.92 11.69 -1.47
CA ILE A 313 38.75 12.37 -0.18
C ILE A 313 40.11 12.82 0.29
N THR A 314 40.39 14.11 0.23
CA THR A 314 41.70 14.73 0.44
C THR A 314 41.81 15.57 1.69
N GLU A 315 40.78 15.62 2.54
CA GLU A 315 40.74 16.42 3.76
C GLU A 315 40.35 15.56 4.96
N ASN A 316 41.05 15.75 6.06
CA ASN A 316 40.65 15.22 7.36
C ASN A 316 39.38 15.88 7.86
N GLY A 317 38.60 15.17 8.71
CA GLY A 317 37.41 15.69 9.36
C GLY A 317 36.24 14.73 9.42
N THR A 318 35.09 15.28 9.83
CA THR A 318 33.85 14.53 9.90
C THR A 318 33.18 14.48 8.53
N TYR A 319 32.70 13.30 8.17
CA TYR A 319 31.93 13.02 6.97
C TYR A 319 30.62 12.35 7.34
N TYR A 320 29.55 12.74 6.66
CA TYR A 320 28.20 12.25 6.82
C TYR A 320 27.79 11.50 5.56
N LEU A 321 27.41 10.23 5.72
CA LEU A 321 27.08 9.33 4.62
C LEU A 321 25.58 9.14 4.58
N TRP A 322 25.07 9.10 3.35
CA TRP A 322 23.64 9.03 3.06
C TRP A 322 23.38 7.98 1.98
N ALA A 323 22.25 7.30 2.12
CA ALA A 323 21.68 6.46 1.07
C ALA A 323 20.25 6.92 0.78
N LYS A 324 19.80 6.74 -0.44
CA LYS A 324 18.47 7.06 -0.89
C LYS A 324 17.92 5.89 -1.69
N ASP A 325 16.64 5.54 -1.47
CA ASP A 325 15.93 4.51 -2.19
C ASP A 325 15.34 5.00 -3.53
N ASN A 326 14.62 4.12 -4.25
CA ASN A 326 14.01 4.45 -5.53
C ASN A 326 12.72 5.27 -5.43
N VAL A 327 12.13 5.42 -4.23
CA VAL A 327 11.00 6.31 -3.96
C VAL A 327 11.41 7.63 -3.28
N GLN A 328 12.72 7.90 -3.22
CA GLN A 328 13.33 9.14 -2.73
C GLN A 328 13.34 9.29 -1.20
N ARG A 329 13.09 8.24 -0.43
CA ARG A 329 13.32 8.25 1.02
C ARG A 329 14.81 8.18 1.30
N VAL A 330 15.25 8.78 2.37
CA VAL A 330 16.66 8.92 2.72
C VAL A 330 16.94 8.18 4.03
N SER A 331 18.12 7.59 4.16
CA SER A 331 18.54 6.79 5.32
C SER A 331 18.46 7.49 6.69
N ALA A 332 18.24 8.80 6.69
CA ALA A 332 18.00 9.61 7.89
C ALA A 332 16.52 9.92 8.12
N ASP A 333 15.63 9.58 7.18
CA ASP A 333 14.20 9.81 7.36
C ASP A 333 13.63 8.80 8.36
N ALA A 334 12.71 9.24 9.22
CA ALA A 334 12.00 8.33 10.11
C ALA A 334 11.06 7.42 9.31
N ASP A 335 10.98 6.16 9.68
CA ASP A 335 10.00 5.23 9.10
C ASP A 335 8.58 5.59 9.57
N ASP A 336 7.61 5.63 8.65
CA ASP A 336 6.21 5.95 8.94
C ASP A 336 5.48 4.90 9.82
N GLY A 337 6.19 3.93 10.36
CA GLY A 337 5.62 2.79 11.09
C GLY A 337 5.77 2.81 12.61
N GLY A 338 6.42 3.79 13.22
CA GLY A 338 6.66 3.79 14.66
C GLY A 338 6.58 5.17 15.29
N GLU A 339 5.53 5.46 16.04
CA GLU A 339 5.54 6.60 16.96
C GLU A 339 6.76 6.48 17.90
N GLY A 340 7.72 7.39 17.79
CA GLY A 340 8.75 7.60 18.79
C GLY A 340 10.15 7.06 18.48
N THR A 341 10.45 6.57 17.28
CA THR A 341 11.85 6.39 16.87
C THR A 341 12.42 7.75 16.46
N PRO A 342 13.46 8.27 17.15
CA PRO A 342 14.13 9.49 16.69
C PRO A 342 14.69 9.21 15.29
N ASP A 343 14.63 10.23 14.43
CA ASP A 343 15.32 10.25 13.15
C ASP A 343 16.78 9.78 13.37
N PRO A 344 17.23 8.67 12.76
CA PRO A 344 18.56 8.11 13.00
C PRO A 344 19.68 9.05 12.54
N GLY A 345 19.37 10.08 11.76
CA GLY A 345 20.36 10.95 11.16
C GLY A 345 21.27 10.25 10.13
N PRO A 346 22.18 10.99 9.49
CA PRO A 346 23.17 10.41 8.58
C PRO A 346 24.19 9.56 9.33
N LYS A 347 24.82 8.60 8.65
CA LYS A 347 25.92 7.84 9.21
C LYS A 347 27.17 8.70 9.29
N GLU A 348 27.63 8.98 10.50
CA GLU A 348 28.84 9.79 10.75
C GLU A 348 30.10 8.92 10.77
N ILE A 349 31.16 9.41 10.16
CA ILE A 349 32.54 8.88 10.29
C ILE A 349 33.54 10.03 10.46
N VAL A 350 34.66 9.74 11.09
CA VAL A 350 35.80 10.66 11.18
C VAL A 350 36.98 10.09 10.43
N ILE A 351 37.60 10.86 9.55
CA ILE A 351 38.85 10.58 8.86
C ILE A 351 39.90 11.53 9.44
N ASP A 352 40.99 10.97 9.96
CA ASP A 352 42.07 11.68 10.63
C ASP A 352 43.46 11.22 10.19
N THR A 353 43.54 10.41 9.12
CA THR A 353 44.75 9.78 8.62
C THR A 353 45.08 10.17 7.17
N ILE A 354 44.68 11.37 6.78
CA ILE A 354 45.13 11.98 5.52
C ILE A 354 46.26 12.94 5.86
N ASP A 355 47.37 12.79 5.18
CA ASP A 355 48.49 13.70 5.29
C ASP A 355 49.03 14.00 3.87
N ARG A 356 49.07 15.29 3.54
CA ARG A 356 49.52 15.80 2.24
C ARG A 356 50.72 16.73 2.38
N SER A 357 51.09 17.01 3.62
CA SER A 357 52.30 17.80 3.91
C SER A 357 53.56 16.99 3.61
N ARG A 358 54.54 17.62 2.99
CA ARG A 358 55.81 16.95 2.74
C ARG A 358 56.66 17.00 3.99
N PRO A 359 57.35 15.90 4.32
CA PRO A 359 58.35 15.94 5.37
C PRO A 359 59.50 16.90 5.00
N VAL A 360 60.21 17.35 6.00
CA VAL A 360 61.36 18.26 5.82
C VAL A 360 62.63 17.56 6.27
N MET A 361 63.64 17.61 5.41
CA MET A 361 64.98 17.25 5.81
C MET A 361 65.58 18.41 6.60
N ASP A 362 65.93 18.16 7.85
CA ASP A 362 66.45 19.19 8.76
C ASP A 362 67.93 19.45 8.49
N ASP A 363 68.75 18.39 8.48
CA ASP A 363 70.17 18.54 8.34
C ASP A 363 70.83 17.20 7.96
N ILE A 364 72.00 17.30 7.43
CA ILE A 364 72.98 16.24 7.29
C ILE A 364 74.09 16.55 8.29
N LEU A 365 73.93 16.05 9.53
CA LEU A 365 74.90 16.27 10.58
C LEU A 365 76.18 15.45 10.36
N HIS A 366 77.29 16.09 10.55
CA HIS A 366 78.61 15.43 10.62
C HIS A 366 79.30 15.86 11.93
N SER A 367 79.86 14.92 12.64
CA SER A 367 80.80 15.24 13.70
C SER A 367 82.04 15.70 13.01
N ALA A 368 82.26 17.01 12.96
CA ALA A 368 83.53 17.55 12.56
C ALA A 368 84.64 16.99 13.52
N VAL A 369 85.60 16.25 13.01
CA VAL A 369 86.79 15.99 13.79
C VAL A 369 87.42 17.35 14.05
N ASP A 370 87.38 17.81 15.29
CA ASP A 370 87.67 19.17 15.79
C ASP A 370 89.11 19.62 15.56
N ASN A 371 89.88 19.07 14.67
CA ASN A 371 91.28 19.49 14.37
C ASN A 371 91.76 19.12 12.93
N ALA A 372 90.85 18.72 12.05
CA ALA A 372 91.28 18.63 10.67
C ALA A 372 91.24 20.04 10.04
N PRO A 373 92.35 20.60 9.47
CA PRO A 373 92.21 21.79 8.65
C PRO A 373 91.20 21.44 7.55
N ALA A 374 90.29 22.36 7.29
CA ALA A 374 89.32 22.26 6.19
C ALA A 374 90.15 21.70 4.99
N GLY A 375 89.76 20.51 4.50
CA GLY A 375 90.46 19.82 3.45
C GLY A 375 90.71 20.78 2.28
N MET A 376 91.61 20.47 1.39
CA MET A 376 92.06 21.36 0.30
C MET A 376 90.93 21.94 -0.55
N PHE A 377 89.69 21.48 -0.32
CA PHE A 377 88.43 21.90 -1.01
C PHE A 377 87.30 22.36 -0.11
N GLY A 378 87.54 22.46 1.25
CA GLY A 378 86.50 22.98 2.14
C GLY A 378 85.33 22.04 2.54
N TYR A 379 85.48 20.74 2.21
CA TYR A 379 84.49 19.72 2.60
C TYR A 379 84.81 19.07 3.93
N PRO A 380 83.87 18.66 4.74
CA PRO A 380 84.06 17.87 5.94
C PRO A 380 84.64 16.48 5.57
N HIS A 381 85.59 16.00 6.37
CA HIS A 381 86.24 14.68 6.20
C HIS A 381 85.51 13.65 7.11
N PHE A 382 85.12 12.52 6.56
CA PHE A 382 84.59 11.41 7.29
C PHE A 382 85.49 10.18 7.24
N ASN A 383 85.42 9.35 8.26
CA ASN A 383 86.14 8.07 8.32
C ASN A 383 85.15 6.96 8.77
N GLU A 384 85.58 5.75 8.96
CA GLU A 384 84.71 4.61 9.36
C GLU A 384 83.97 4.82 10.71
N VAL A 385 84.45 5.77 11.51
CA VAL A 385 83.92 6.04 12.84
C VAL A 385 82.92 7.23 12.80
N ASP A 386 83.22 8.28 12.02
CA ASP A 386 82.42 9.52 11.92
C ASP A 386 81.63 9.52 10.63
N ARG A 387 80.51 8.84 10.66
CA ARG A 387 79.54 8.75 9.54
C ARG A 387 78.49 9.81 9.65
N PRO A 388 77.93 10.33 8.53
CA PRO A 388 76.86 11.35 8.58
C PRO A 388 75.57 10.82 9.20
N GLU A 389 74.94 11.68 9.99
CA GLU A 389 73.60 11.46 10.53
C GLU A 389 72.61 12.29 9.75
N LEU A 390 71.51 11.68 9.31
CA LEU A 390 70.50 12.31 8.53
C LEU A 390 69.26 12.57 9.42
N LEU A 391 68.84 13.82 9.52
CA LEU A 391 67.73 14.25 10.35
C LEU A 391 66.60 14.75 9.47
N ALA A 392 65.40 14.32 9.80
CA ALA A 392 64.16 14.81 9.17
C ALA A 392 63.03 14.81 10.18
N HIS A 393 62.09 15.68 9.98
CA HIS A 393 60.80 15.66 10.67
C HIS A 393 59.66 15.77 9.69
N ASP A 394 58.47 15.29 10.10
CA ASP A 394 57.27 15.40 9.33
C ASP A 394 56.50 16.66 9.72
N LEU A 395 55.68 17.16 8.78
CA LEU A 395 54.85 18.34 8.98
C LEU A 395 53.38 17.93 9.00
N ALA A 396 52.67 18.29 10.07
CA ALA A 396 51.26 18.09 10.16
C ALA A 396 50.48 19.15 9.38
N ASP A 397 49.35 18.77 8.75
CA ASP A 397 48.36 19.70 8.30
C ASP A 397 47.74 20.44 9.50
N GLU A 398 47.31 21.69 9.31
CA GLU A 398 46.82 22.54 10.40
C GLU A 398 45.68 21.88 11.19
N GLY A 399 45.92 21.64 12.49
CA GLY A 399 44.93 21.05 13.42
C GLY A 399 44.93 19.53 13.46
N TRP A 400 45.84 18.83 12.71
CA TRP A 400 45.93 17.38 12.68
C TRP A 400 47.32 16.89 13.11
N THR A 401 47.44 15.61 13.32
CA THR A 401 48.75 14.97 13.58
C THR A 401 49.43 14.65 12.27
N ASP A 402 50.80 14.70 12.26
CA ASP A 402 51.60 14.22 11.14
C ASP A 402 51.55 12.70 11.01
N SER A 403 51.90 12.20 9.84
CA SER A 403 51.98 10.76 9.57
C SER A 403 53.25 10.12 10.11
N GLY A 404 54.27 10.94 10.40
CA GLY A 404 55.60 10.52 10.83
C GLY A 404 56.50 10.06 9.69
N ILE A 405 57.79 10.17 9.91
CA ILE A 405 58.80 9.71 8.93
C ILE A 405 58.72 8.21 8.78
N LYS A 406 58.58 7.75 7.55
CA LYS A 406 58.62 6.34 7.16
C LYS A 406 60.06 5.88 6.90
N ALA A 407 60.81 6.68 6.13
CA ALA A 407 62.17 6.40 5.75
C ALA A 407 62.91 7.66 5.33
N ILE A 408 64.21 7.66 5.53
CA ILE A 408 65.14 8.62 4.95
C ILE A 408 65.96 7.86 3.91
N TYR A 409 66.14 8.47 2.76
CA TYR A 409 66.93 7.92 1.66
C TYR A 409 68.11 8.81 1.37
N TYR A 410 69.23 8.20 0.96
CA TYR A 410 70.41 8.92 0.59
C TYR A 410 71.09 8.35 -0.67
N GLN A 411 71.84 9.18 -1.31
CA GLN A 411 72.72 8.80 -2.46
C GLN A 411 73.96 9.63 -2.48
N PHE A 412 75.11 9.01 -2.85
CA PHE A 412 76.32 9.73 -3.13
C PHE A 412 76.36 10.10 -4.60
N ALA A 413 76.57 11.38 -4.92
CA ALA A 413 76.67 11.86 -6.28
C ALA A 413 77.58 13.10 -6.36
N ALA A 414 78.21 13.29 -7.49
CA ALA A 414 79.13 14.44 -7.71
C ALA A 414 78.30 15.76 -7.73
N ASP A 415 77.15 15.75 -8.34
CA ASP A 415 76.18 16.83 -8.46
C ASP A 415 74.77 16.29 -8.60
N GLU A 416 73.77 17.18 -8.66
CA GLU A 416 72.36 16.82 -8.74
C GLU A 416 71.99 16.11 -10.06
N ASP A 417 72.65 16.45 -11.14
CA ASP A 417 72.50 15.83 -12.48
C ASP A 417 72.97 14.38 -12.53
N SER A 418 73.84 14.00 -11.58
CA SER A 418 74.36 12.65 -11.44
C SER A 418 73.58 11.70 -10.54
N LEU A 419 72.43 12.16 -10.03
CA LEU A 419 71.54 11.35 -9.20
C LEU A 419 70.82 10.25 -10.00
N GLU A 420 70.88 9.02 -9.46
CA GLU A 420 70.26 7.84 -10.04
C GLU A 420 68.88 7.60 -9.47
N ALA A 421 68.09 6.69 -10.08
CA ALA A 421 66.75 6.35 -9.61
C ALA A 421 66.78 5.57 -8.27
N ASP A 422 67.86 4.83 -8.03
CA ASP A 422 67.99 3.96 -6.86
C ASP A 422 68.67 4.69 -5.70
N TRP A 423 67.90 4.91 -4.64
CA TRP A 423 68.35 5.53 -3.40
C TRP A 423 68.55 4.47 -2.32
N LEU A 424 69.58 4.62 -1.48
CA LEU A 424 69.82 3.78 -0.33
C LEU A 424 68.95 4.22 0.84
N THR A 425 68.41 3.28 1.62
CA THR A 425 67.67 3.61 2.84
C THR A 425 68.67 3.86 3.97
N TYR A 426 68.42 4.97 4.71
CA TYR A 426 69.22 5.31 5.88
C TYR A 426 68.82 4.41 7.07
N ASP A 427 69.83 3.91 7.76
CA ASP A 427 69.73 3.20 9.03
C ASP A 427 70.63 3.87 10.06
N GLU A 428 70.09 4.27 11.20
CA GLU A 428 70.86 4.90 12.29
C GLU A 428 71.94 3.98 12.84
N LEU A 429 71.76 2.66 12.76
CA LEU A 429 72.74 1.66 13.19
C LEU A 429 73.79 1.37 12.14
N ASP A 430 73.52 1.61 10.87
CA ASP A 430 74.46 1.45 9.73
C ASP A 430 74.46 2.72 8.87
N LYS A 431 74.98 3.79 9.45
CA LYS A 431 75.06 5.12 8.84
C LYS A 431 75.77 5.09 7.51
N PRO A 432 75.50 6.05 6.60
CA PRO A 432 76.10 6.08 5.27
C PRO A 432 77.65 5.92 5.28
N ALA A 433 78.16 5.01 4.47
CA ALA A 433 79.58 4.76 4.31
C ALA A 433 79.93 4.40 2.87
N MET A 434 81.15 4.75 2.44
CA MET A 434 81.67 4.31 1.22
C MET A 434 82.75 3.24 1.49
N ARG A 435 82.90 2.27 0.59
CA ARG A 435 83.94 1.23 0.67
C ARG A 435 85.26 1.65 0.04
N GLU A 436 85.25 2.72 -0.71
CA GLU A 436 86.38 3.30 -1.42
C GLU A 436 86.46 4.77 -1.13
N GLU A 437 87.59 5.40 -1.37
CA GLU A 437 87.75 6.84 -1.26
C GLU A 437 86.76 7.54 -2.15
N TYR A 438 86.01 8.51 -1.54
CA TYR A 438 85.01 9.26 -2.26
C TYR A 438 85.15 10.75 -1.97
N PHE A 439 84.99 11.54 -3.03
CA PHE A 439 84.94 12.98 -2.98
C PHE A 439 83.71 13.45 -3.82
N GLY A 440 82.71 14.14 -3.17
CA GLY A 440 81.53 14.59 -3.82
C GLY A 440 80.51 15.09 -2.81
N ASN A 441 79.20 14.82 -3.06
CA ASN A 441 78.12 15.20 -2.16
C ASN A 441 77.35 13.94 -1.73
N ILE A 442 76.81 14.01 -0.53
CA ILE A 442 75.74 13.14 -0.10
C ILE A 442 74.43 13.91 -0.23
N TYR A 443 73.46 13.35 -0.93
CA TYR A 443 72.10 13.85 -1.05
C TYR A 443 71.20 13.02 -0.17
N ALA A 444 70.20 13.67 0.48
CA ALA A 444 69.23 12.98 1.32
C ALA A 444 67.83 13.55 1.12
N LYS A 445 66.83 12.69 1.20
CA LYS A 445 65.41 13.00 1.17
C LYS A 445 64.65 12.10 2.12
N ALA A 446 63.51 12.58 2.64
CA ALA A 446 62.63 11.82 3.53
C ALA A 446 61.32 11.46 2.84
N GLU A 447 60.77 10.33 3.20
CA GLU A 447 59.40 9.90 2.87
C GLU A 447 58.63 9.71 4.18
N ASP A 448 57.41 10.23 4.25
CA ASP A 448 56.49 10.02 5.36
C ASP A 448 55.67 8.73 5.20
N ASN A 449 54.82 8.40 6.21
CA ASN A 449 53.98 7.23 6.15
C ASN A 449 52.76 7.40 5.21
N ALA A 450 52.44 8.63 4.78
CA ALA A 450 51.39 8.91 3.77
C ALA A 450 51.96 8.82 2.33
N GLY A 451 53.29 8.71 2.17
CA GLY A 451 53.96 8.61 0.88
C GLY A 451 54.30 9.97 0.26
N ASN A 452 54.33 11.08 1.04
CA ASN A 452 54.88 12.34 0.57
C ASN A 452 56.39 12.31 0.69
N VAL A 453 57.09 12.93 -0.25
CA VAL A 453 58.56 12.96 -0.30
C VAL A 453 59.04 14.40 -0.23
N SER A 454 60.04 14.63 0.63
CA SER A 454 60.69 15.95 0.76
C SER A 454 61.45 16.32 -0.49
N ASP A 455 61.80 17.59 -0.61
CA ASP A 455 62.90 18.00 -1.47
C ASP A 455 64.23 17.43 -0.94
N ALA A 456 65.15 17.11 -1.83
CA ALA A 456 66.45 16.61 -1.42
C ALA A 456 67.33 17.77 -0.95
N ILE A 457 68.05 17.56 0.15
CA ILE A 457 69.15 18.43 0.57
C ILE A 457 70.48 17.74 0.32
N PHE A 458 71.57 18.49 0.31
CA PHE A 458 72.91 17.90 0.13
C PHE A 458 73.94 18.55 1.03
N ALA A 459 74.96 17.77 1.33
CA ALA A 459 76.15 18.26 1.99
C ALA A 459 77.42 17.71 1.23
N GLY A 460 78.47 18.51 1.22
CA GLY A 460 79.75 18.05 0.71
C GLY A 460 80.23 16.89 1.56
N PHE A 461 80.75 15.83 0.90
CA PHE A 461 81.16 14.61 1.55
C PHE A 461 82.51 14.15 1.01
N MET A 462 83.47 13.90 1.91
CA MET A 462 84.77 13.29 1.58
C MET A 462 85.00 12.10 2.52
N PHE A 463 85.20 10.96 1.96
CA PHE A 463 85.50 9.75 2.70
C PHE A 463 86.89 9.26 2.39
N GLU A 464 87.79 9.19 3.39
CA GLU A 464 89.19 8.77 3.26
C GLU A 464 89.45 7.54 4.11
N GLN A 465 90.00 6.52 3.49
CA GLN A 465 90.41 5.28 4.14
C GLN A 465 91.89 5.08 4.21
N ILE A 466 92.66 5.96 3.59
CA ILE A 466 94.12 5.81 3.47
C ILE A 466 94.83 6.46 4.67
N GLU A 467 95.56 5.66 5.42
CA GLU A 467 96.46 6.17 6.45
C GLU A 467 97.62 6.98 5.86
N PRO A 468 97.97 8.20 6.41
CA PRO A 468 99.07 8.94 5.94
C PRO A 468 100.38 8.16 6.13
N VAL A 469 101.14 7.99 5.06
CA VAL A 469 102.44 7.31 5.10
C VAL A 469 103.55 8.34 5.41
N ALA A 470 104.19 8.18 6.55
CA ALA A 470 105.37 8.96 6.89
C ALA A 470 106.64 8.31 6.24
N GLU A 471 107.18 8.90 5.19
CA GLU A 471 108.45 8.50 4.57
C GLU A 471 109.63 9.19 5.26
N LYS A 472 110.47 8.45 5.86
CA LYS A 472 111.68 8.93 6.52
C LYS A 472 112.92 8.77 5.63
N THR A 473 113.27 9.81 4.97
CA THR A 473 114.54 9.85 4.26
C THR A 473 115.67 10.35 5.15
N LEU A 474 116.61 9.52 5.42
CA LEU A 474 117.80 9.92 6.10
C LEU A 474 118.93 10.04 5.01
N THR A 475 119.34 11.27 4.75
CA THR A 475 120.50 11.53 3.93
C THR A 475 121.51 12.41 4.74
N PRO A 476 122.76 12.09 4.75
CA PRO A 476 123.52 11.24 3.85
C PRO A 476 123.74 9.84 4.38
N ASP A 477 123.95 8.94 3.42
CA ASP A 477 124.19 7.50 3.57
C ASP A 477 125.58 7.12 4.16
N HIS A 478 126.31 8.10 4.62
CA HIS A 478 127.65 7.88 5.15
C HIS A 478 127.96 8.92 6.23
N TRP A 479 128.75 8.48 7.17
CA TRP A 479 129.28 9.34 8.23
C TRP A 479 130.17 10.43 7.70
N THR A 480 129.83 11.65 7.87
CA THR A 480 130.76 12.81 7.63
C THR A 480 131.28 13.32 8.96
N ASN A 481 132.61 13.60 9.01
CA ASN A 481 133.29 14.21 10.16
C ASN A 481 133.00 15.68 10.30
N GLY A 482 131.81 16.12 10.13
CA GLY A 482 131.43 17.52 10.28
C GLY A 482 130.43 17.65 11.44
N THR A 483 130.80 18.45 12.42
CA THR A 483 129.97 18.82 13.55
C THR A 483 128.69 19.51 13.07
N VAL A 484 127.59 19.05 13.56
CA VAL A 484 126.30 19.68 13.43
C VAL A 484 126.26 20.98 14.18
#